data_04061fdbfee38223591d55f91ba21cbd
#
_entry.id   04061fdbfee38223591d55f91ba21cbd
#
_cell.length_a   1.000
_cell.length_b   1.000
_cell.length_c   1.000
_cell.angle_alpha   90.00
_cell.angle_beta   90.00
_cell.angle_gamma   90.00
#
_symmetry.space_group_name_H-M   'P 1'
#
loop_
_entity.id
_entity.type
_entity.pdbx_description
1 polymer ?
#
loop_
_entity_poly.entity_id
_entity_poly.type
_entity_poly.pdbx_seq_one_letter_code
_entity_poly.pdbx_strand_id
1 'polypeptide(L)'
;MIWIALVLWSTLLTSVVSQPEERLGNAVCEAISNAISPASDVFYFGGKLFFADIHHWAISSTQYPACTVEPGTAEDVGIILGILSSTQTPFAVKGGGHASNPGFSSTTGVHIAMTRFSEVAYDSTSETAIIGSGLVWDDVYASLAPHGVNVVGGRVTGVGVAGFILGGGMRFSWLTNQYGLTIDTVVAYELVKPTGEVANVTENSDPDLFFALKGGLNNFGIVTRFTLRTFPQGQVWGGLITYTQNHLSEVNAATVKFSNDVTDPKAAIITTYNFLLGQPGVSQLLFYDGPTSPDGIFDDFLAIPHFTQDVKTRDFMSLVLASPSNATQNLRGVFNTVSLLGYSDTLIDAIFWGAKLSIDTGLFISYDVEPFRPNIFSVSDTHTESAYPPSRSAGLLPLNLYYAWSFDISDDVFHDAIRQSAAHLYNVAVGQGQSDIVGAAVYPNYAIFDTPVESMYGSNVARLKQIKASVDPDNVMALAGGFKI
;
A
#
# COMPACT_ATOMS: atom_id res chain seq x y z
N MET A 1 -54.30 32.08 -40.83
CA MET A 1 -54.34 30.61 -40.89
C MET A 1 -53.21 30.09 -39.98
N ILE A 2 -53.56 29.69 -38.77
CA ILE A 2 -52.68 29.25 -37.73
C ILE A 2 -52.77 27.71 -37.72
N TRP A 3 -51.66 27.03 -37.94
CA TRP A 3 -51.58 25.59 -37.80
C TRP A 3 -51.04 25.26 -36.40
N ILE A 4 -51.88 24.60 -35.57
CA ILE A 4 -51.53 24.06 -34.26
C ILE A 4 -50.96 22.67 -34.48
N ALA A 5 -49.70 22.45 -34.16
CA ALA A 5 -49.07 21.12 -34.10
C ALA A 5 -49.27 20.52 -32.72
N LEU A 6 -50.06 19.46 -32.60
CA LEU A 6 -50.18 18.62 -31.41
C LEU A 6 -48.93 17.73 -31.30
N VAL A 7 -48.15 17.92 -30.27
CA VAL A 7 -47.06 16.99 -29.88
C VAL A 7 -47.68 15.93 -28.96
N LEU A 8 -47.83 14.73 -29.46
CA LEU A 8 -48.13 13.53 -28.65
C LEU A 8 -46.89 13.12 -27.86
N TRP A 9 -46.95 13.30 -26.55
CA TRP A 9 -46.00 12.66 -25.63
C TRP A 9 -46.39 11.20 -25.48
N SER A 10 -45.64 10.31 -26.12
CA SER A 10 -45.67 8.88 -25.83
C SER A 10 -44.75 8.64 -24.60
N THR A 11 -45.36 8.41 -23.46
CA THR A 11 -44.69 7.88 -22.27
C THR A 11 -44.31 6.42 -22.55
N LEU A 12 -43.08 6.19 -23.00
CA LEU A 12 -42.42 4.90 -22.93
C LEU A 12 -42.13 4.58 -21.46
N LEU A 13 -42.99 3.77 -20.84
CA LEU A 13 -42.68 3.01 -19.65
C LEU A 13 -41.61 1.98 -20.05
N THR A 14 -40.33 2.33 -19.95
CA THR A 14 -39.26 1.34 -19.96
C THR A 14 -39.39 0.58 -18.65
N SER A 15 -39.92 -0.63 -18.71
CA SER A 15 -39.76 -1.63 -17.67
C SER A 15 -38.24 -1.88 -17.54
N VAL A 16 -37.63 -1.38 -16.48
CA VAL A 16 -36.24 -1.70 -16.10
C VAL A 16 -36.27 -3.19 -15.75
N VAL A 17 -36.00 -4.05 -16.72
CA VAL A 17 -35.65 -5.44 -16.48
C VAL A 17 -34.22 -5.40 -15.95
N SER A 18 -34.03 -5.55 -14.62
CA SER A 18 -32.72 -5.67 -14.02
C SER A 18 -31.94 -6.77 -14.74
N GLN A 19 -30.67 -6.48 -15.06
CA GLN A 19 -29.78 -7.44 -15.73
C GLN A 19 -29.65 -8.71 -14.87
N PRO A 20 -29.46 -9.89 -15.48
CA PRO A 20 -29.32 -11.15 -14.73
C PRO A 20 -28.24 -11.12 -13.67
N GLU A 21 -27.12 -10.43 -13.94
CA GLU A 21 -26.01 -10.23 -12.98
C GLU A 21 -26.40 -9.39 -11.76
N GLU A 22 -27.20 -8.33 -11.95
CA GLU A 22 -27.70 -7.48 -10.86
C GLU A 22 -28.68 -8.25 -9.95
N ARG A 23 -29.52 -9.14 -10.51
CA ARG A 23 -30.42 -10.01 -9.74
C ARG A 23 -29.65 -11.06 -8.94
N LEU A 24 -28.59 -11.64 -9.51
CA LEU A 24 -27.76 -12.63 -8.84
C LEU A 24 -26.97 -11.98 -7.69
N GLY A 25 -26.38 -10.80 -7.92
CA GLY A 25 -25.69 -10.05 -6.89
C GLY A 25 -26.56 -9.74 -5.68
N ASN A 26 -27.80 -9.28 -5.89
CA ASN A 26 -28.74 -9.01 -4.81
C ASN A 26 -29.12 -10.28 -4.03
N ALA A 27 -29.31 -11.42 -4.68
CA ALA A 27 -29.61 -12.68 -3.99
C ALA A 27 -28.47 -13.17 -3.12
N VAL A 28 -27.22 -12.98 -3.55
CA VAL A 28 -26.02 -13.30 -2.74
C VAL A 28 -25.92 -12.39 -1.52
N CYS A 29 -26.14 -11.08 -1.69
CA CYS A 29 -26.16 -10.12 -0.59
C CYS A 29 -27.22 -10.45 0.47
N GLU A 30 -28.44 -10.85 0.03
CA GLU A 30 -29.51 -11.32 0.93
C GLU A 30 -29.13 -12.62 1.66
N ALA A 31 -28.51 -13.57 0.95
CA ALA A 31 -28.03 -14.81 1.55
C ALA A 31 -26.97 -14.54 2.65
N ILE A 32 -26.04 -13.63 2.37
CA ILE A 32 -25.04 -13.18 3.36
C ILE A 32 -25.74 -12.54 4.56
N SER A 33 -26.63 -11.55 4.31
CA SER A 33 -27.33 -10.82 5.38
C SER A 33 -28.12 -11.74 6.31
N ASN A 34 -28.68 -12.84 5.78
CA ASN A 34 -29.45 -13.82 6.56
C ASN A 34 -28.55 -14.83 7.33
N ALA A 35 -27.29 -14.98 6.95
CA ALA A 35 -26.39 -15.99 7.51
C ALA A 35 -25.40 -15.47 8.55
N ILE A 36 -25.01 -14.19 8.45
CA ILE A 36 -24.06 -13.58 9.38
C ILE A 36 -24.68 -13.25 10.72
N SER A 37 -23.83 -13.13 11.75
CA SER A 37 -24.26 -12.79 13.10
C SER A 37 -24.69 -11.31 13.23
N PRO A 38 -25.39 -10.92 14.34
CA PRO A 38 -25.72 -9.52 14.61
C PRO A 38 -24.52 -8.60 14.84
N ALA A 39 -23.29 -9.13 14.89
CA ALA A 39 -22.06 -8.34 14.94
C ALA A 39 -21.66 -7.76 13.59
N SER A 40 -22.28 -8.23 12.51
CA SER A 40 -21.98 -7.91 11.12
C SER A 40 -23.17 -7.26 10.42
N ASP A 41 -22.91 -6.43 9.41
CA ASP A 41 -23.98 -5.78 8.63
C ASP A 41 -23.70 -5.83 7.13
N VAL A 42 -24.80 -5.72 6.35
CA VAL A 42 -24.79 -5.59 4.89
C VAL A 42 -25.41 -4.25 4.51
N PHE A 43 -24.73 -3.48 3.65
CA PHE A 43 -25.22 -2.18 3.19
C PHE A 43 -25.40 -2.19 1.67
N TYR A 44 -26.43 -1.51 1.23
CA TYR A 44 -26.81 -1.40 -0.17
C TYR A 44 -26.63 0.02 -0.69
N PHE A 45 -26.57 0.16 -2.02
CA PHE A 45 -26.41 1.44 -2.70
C PHE A 45 -27.37 2.53 -2.16
N GLY A 46 -26.85 3.73 -1.95
CA GLY A 46 -27.56 4.91 -1.46
C GLY A 46 -27.40 5.18 0.04
N GLY A 47 -26.89 4.22 0.82
CA GLY A 47 -26.59 4.40 2.24
C GLY A 47 -25.23 5.11 2.49
N LYS A 48 -25.13 5.91 3.57
CA LYS A 48 -23.87 6.58 3.93
C LYS A 48 -22.72 5.58 4.16
N LEU A 49 -23.00 4.47 4.82
CA LEU A 49 -22.00 3.43 5.11
C LEU A 49 -21.55 2.71 3.84
N PHE A 50 -22.46 2.42 2.91
CA PHE A 50 -22.10 1.89 1.60
C PHE A 50 -21.04 2.75 0.90
N PHE A 51 -21.23 4.08 0.87
CA PHE A 51 -20.26 4.98 0.23
C PHE A 51 -18.95 5.11 1.01
N ALA A 52 -18.98 5.00 2.34
CA ALA A 52 -17.78 4.96 3.17
C ALA A 52 -16.96 3.68 2.92
N ASP A 53 -17.64 2.55 2.81
CA ASP A 53 -17.00 1.26 2.55
C ASP A 53 -16.27 1.22 1.21
N ILE A 54 -16.88 1.72 0.15
CA ILE A 54 -16.29 1.68 -1.19
C ILE A 54 -15.26 2.79 -1.46
N HIS A 55 -15.14 3.76 -0.54
CA HIS A 55 -14.20 4.87 -0.71
C HIS A 55 -12.75 4.39 -0.71
N HIS A 56 -11.97 4.82 -1.72
CA HIS A 56 -10.54 4.59 -1.84
C HIS A 56 -9.79 5.91 -1.87
N TRP A 57 -8.54 5.90 -1.44
CA TRP A 57 -7.65 7.06 -1.53
C TRP A 57 -7.50 7.53 -2.99
N ALA A 58 -7.26 6.60 -3.93
CA ALA A 58 -7.30 6.87 -5.37
C ALA A 58 -8.70 6.54 -5.92
N ILE A 59 -9.42 7.53 -6.44
CA ILE A 59 -10.79 7.34 -6.95
C ILE A 59 -10.84 6.37 -8.13
N SER A 60 -9.73 6.20 -8.87
CA SER A 60 -9.59 5.20 -9.94
C SER A 60 -9.81 3.76 -9.47
N SER A 61 -9.61 3.49 -8.18
CA SER A 61 -9.85 2.18 -7.57
C SER A 61 -11.29 1.98 -7.08
N THR A 62 -12.12 3.01 -7.03
CA THR A 62 -13.48 2.89 -6.53
C THR A 62 -14.39 2.23 -7.57
N GLN A 63 -15.08 1.14 -7.19
CA GLN A 63 -16.11 0.48 -7.99
C GLN A 63 -17.41 0.40 -7.17
N TYR A 64 -18.54 0.17 -7.86
CA TYR A 64 -19.86 0.07 -7.24
C TYR A 64 -20.27 -1.40 -7.14
N PRO A 65 -20.17 -2.04 -5.95
CA PRO A 65 -20.58 -3.42 -5.74
C PRO A 65 -22.11 -3.58 -5.65
N ALA A 66 -22.58 -4.83 -5.72
CA ALA A 66 -23.97 -5.16 -5.44
C ALA A 66 -24.35 -4.84 -3.97
N CYS A 67 -23.44 -5.08 -3.04
CA CYS A 67 -23.52 -4.65 -1.65
C CYS A 67 -22.12 -4.53 -1.03
N THR A 68 -22.05 -3.82 0.12
CA THR A 68 -20.90 -3.90 1.02
C THR A 68 -21.27 -4.71 2.26
N VAL A 69 -20.29 -5.42 2.80
CA VAL A 69 -20.44 -6.23 4.02
C VAL A 69 -19.36 -5.81 5.00
N GLU A 70 -19.75 -5.44 6.23
CA GLU A 70 -18.84 -5.22 7.34
C GLU A 70 -18.91 -6.41 8.31
N PRO A 71 -18.04 -7.43 8.17
CA PRO A 71 -17.99 -8.53 9.14
C PRO A 71 -17.43 -8.06 10.48
N GLY A 72 -18.10 -8.46 11.59
CA GLY A 72 -17.67 -8.13 12.94
C GLY A 72 -16.91 -9.25 13.64
N THR A 73 -16.91 -10.46 13.08
CA THR A 73 -16.19 -11.63 13.61
C THR A 73 -15.46 -12.38 12.50
N ALA A 74 -14.42 -13.13 12.85
CA ALA A 74 -13.70 -13.98 11.91
C ALA A 74 -14.60 -15.12 11.38
N GLU A 75 -15.52 -15.63 12.21
CA GLU A 75 -16.49 -16.64 11.85
C GLU A 75 -17.44 -16.12 10.76
N ASP A 76 -17.90 -14.88 10.86
CA ASP A 76 -18.74 -14.27 9.82
C ASP A 76 -17.98 -14.10 8.49
N VAL A 77 -16.69 -13.78 8.53
CA VAL A 77 -15.84 -13.79 7.32
C VAL A 77 -15.83 -15.18 6.70
N GLY A 78 -15.74 -16.24 7.51
CA GLY A 78 -15.81 -17.63 7.06
C GLY A 78 -17.15 -17.99 6.39
N ILE A 79 -18.27 -17.55 6.99
CA ILE A 79 -19.62 -17.72 6.41
C ILE A 79 -19.72 -17.00 5.06
N ILE A 80 -19.25 -15.76 4.98
CA ILE A 80 -19.25 -14.96 3.75
C ILE A 80 -18.44 -15.67 2.65
N LEU A 81 -17.21 -16.13 2.95
CA LEU A 81 -16.38 -16.87 2.00
C LEU A 81 -17.06 -18.16 1.49
N GLY A 82 -17.73 -18.91 2.38
CA GLY A 82 -18.50 -20.10 2.02
C GLY A 82 -19.62 -19.81 1.03
N ILE A 83 -20.37 -18.71 1.22
CA ILE A 83 -21.42 -18.27 0.29
C ILE A 83 -20.83 -17.83 -1.05
N LEU A 84 -19.78 -17.00 -1.03
CA LEU A 84 -19.11 -16.52 -2.23
C LEU A 84 -18.51 -17.68 -3.04
N SER A 85 -17.91 -18.66 -2.38
CA SER A 85 -17.39 -19.88 -3.01
C SER A 85 -18.50 -20.69 -3.69
N SER A 86 -19.60 -20.95 -2.98
CA SER A 86 -20.72 -21.75 -3.51
C SER A 86 -21.44 -21.09 -4.68
N THR A 87 -21.48 -19.77 -4.72
CA THR A 87 -22.14 -18.98 -5.77
C THR A 87 -21.18 -18.49 -6.86
N GLN A 88 -19.86 -18.74 -6.70
CA GLN A 88 -18.81 -18.25 -7.61
C GLN A 88 -18.90 -16.73 -7.85
N THR A 89 -19.23 -15.97 -6.78
CA THR A 89 -19.44 -14.52 -6.86
C THR A 89 -18.12 -13.78 -6.70
N PRO A 90 -17.76 -12.89 -7.63
CA PRO A 90 -16.60 -12.00 -7.46
C PRO A 90 -16.72 -11.15 -6.20
N PHE A 91 -15.59 -10.95 -5.51
CA PHE A 91 -15.58 -10.13 -4.31
C PHE A 91 -14.28 -9.32 -4.19
N ALA A 92 -14.25 -8.39 -3.26
CA ALA A 92 -13.04 -7.68 -2.88
C ALA A 92 -12.97 -7.55 -1.37
N VAL A 93 -11.75 -7.46 -0.86
CA VAL A 93 -11.47 -7.22 0.57
C VAL A 93 -10.76 -5.89 0.71
N LYS A 94 -11.32 -4.98 1.49
CA LYS A 94 -10.76 -3.65 1.75
C LYS A 94 -10.42 -3.47 3.22
N GLY A 95 -9.13 -3.23 3.52
CA GLY A 95 -8.68 -2.64 4.79
C GLY A 95 -8.74 -1.10 4.72
N GLY A 96 -7.61 -0.40 4.70
CA GLY A 96 -7.56 1.06 4.63
C GLY A 96 -7.88 1.69 3.25
N GLY A 97 -7.99 0.91 2.17
CA GLY A 97 -8.38 1.43 0.84
C GLY A 97 -7.34 2.28 0.13
N HIS A 98 -6.04 2.02 0.35
CA HIS A 98 -4.95 2.78 -0.27
C HIS A 98 -4.45 2.18 -1.61
N ALA A 99 -4.98 1.03 -2.05
CA ALA A 99 -4.63 0.46 -3.35
C ALA A 99 -5.10 1.38 -4.49
N SER A 100 -4.20 1.72 -5.41
CA SER A 100 -4.51 2.52 -6.61
C SER A 100 -4.92 1.67 -7.80
N ASN A 101 -4.57 0.38 -7.80
CA ASN A 101 -4.87 -0.54 -8.88
C ASN A 101 -6.37 -0.89 -8.92
N PRO A 102 -7.10 -0.61 -10.01
CA PRO A 102 -8.52 -0.92 -10.14
C PRO A 102 -8.82 -2.41 -9.92
N GLY A 103 -9.89 -2.72 -9.18
CA GLY A 103 -10.29 -4.09 -8.92
C GLY A 103 -9.48 -4.85 -7.87
N PHE A 104 -8.42 -4.24 -7.26
CA PHE A 104 -7.61 -4.95 -6.26
C PHE A 104 -8.30 -5.04 -4.90
N SER A 105 -8.85 -3.94 -4.40
CA SER A 105 -9.67 -3.90 -3.18
C SER A 105 -11.09 -3.39 -3.45
N SER A 106 -11.54 -3.47 -4.69
CA SER A 106 -12.87 -3.07 -5.17
C SER A 106 -13.42 -4.09 -6.16
N THR A 107 -14.74 -4.12 -6.35
CA THR A 107 -15.44 -5.10 -7.18
C THR A 107 -16.82 -4.58 -7.59
N THR A 108 -17.42 -5.18 -8.60
CA THR A 108 -18.87 -5.04 -8.89
C THR A 108 -19.70 -6.12 -8.19
N GLY A 109 -19.08 -7.14 -7.59
CA GLY A 109 -19.73 -8.21 -6.83
C GLY A 109 -19.99 -7.83 -5.36
N VAL A 110 -19.42 -8.58 -4.40
CA VAL A 110 -19.55 -8.33 -2.95
C VAL A 110 -18.29 -7.66 -2.41
N HIS A 111 -18.43 -6.49 -1.80
CA HIS A 111 -17.33 -5.74 -1.21
C HIS A 111 -17.27 -6.00 0.30
N ILE A 112 -16.18 -6.60 0.78
CA ILE A 112 -15.95 -6.90 2.20
C ILE A 112 -15.09 -5.78 2.77
N ALA A 113 -15.68 -4.92 3.62
CA ALA A 113 -14.99 -3.84 4.32
C ALA A 113 -14.58 -4.31 5.73
N MET A 114 -13.28 -4.32 6.00
CA MET A 114 -12.74 -4.84 7.27
C MET A 114 -12.82 -3.85 8.44
N THR A 115 -13.58 -2.78 8.30
CA THR A 115 -13.67 -1.62 9.23
C THR A 115 -13.94 -1.99 10.68
N ARG A 116 -14.66 -3.09 10.94
CA ARG A 116 -14.96 -3.55 12.32
C ARG A 116 -13.80 -4.26 12.99
N PHE A 117 -12.77 -4.69 12.27
CA PHE A 117 -11.51 -5.17 12.84
C PHE A 117 -10.59 -3.98 13.13
N SER A 118 -10.91 -3.23 14.20
CA SER A 118 -10.33 -1.93 14.53
C SER A 118 -9.64 -1.89 15.89
N GLU A 119 -9.37 -3.03 16.50
CA GLU A 119 -8.69 -3.10 17.79
C GLU A 119 -7.17 -2.97 17.67
N VAL A 120 -6.57 -2.36 18.70
CA VAL A 120 -5.13 -2.42 19.01
C VAL A 120 -4.98 -2.85 20.45
N ALA A 121 -4.40 -4.03 20.68
CA ALA A 121 -4.17 -4.57 22.03
C ALA A 121 -2.69 -4.79 22.25
N TYR A 122 -2.06 -3.98 23.11
CA TYR A 122 -0.67 -4.11 23.50
C TYR A 122 -0.49 -5.04 24.70
N ASP A 123 0.41 -5.99 24.57
CA ASP A 123 0.86 -6.84 25.68
C ASP A 123 2.32 -6.54 26.03
N SER A 124 2.52 -5.92 27.17
CA SER A 124 3.84 -5.56 27.67
C SER A 124 4.68 -6.78 28.13
N THR A 125 4.05 -7.94 28.33
CA THR A 125 4.77 -9.17 28.77
C THR A 125 5.45 -9.85 27.59
N SER A 126 4.79 -9.89 26.45
CA SER A 126 5.32 -10.46 25.21
C SER A 126 5.96 -9.39 24.29
N GLU A 127 5.85 -8.10 24.65
CA GLU A 127 6.26 -6.96 23.83
C GLU A 127 5.67 -7.03 22.41
N THR A 128 4.37 -7.36 22.31
CA THR A 128 3.64 -7.46 21.05
C THR A 128 2.37 -6.62 21.05
N ALA A 129 1.88 -6.31 19.87
CA ALA A 129 0.58 -5.69 19.66
C ALA A 129 -0.26 -6.51 18.69
N ILE A 130 -1.51 -6.80 19.07
CA ILE A 130 -2.54 -7.34 18.17
C ILE A 130 -3.21 -6.16 17.48
N ILE A 131 -3.29 -6.19 16.16
CA ILE A 131 -3.73 -5.07 15.33
C ILE A 131 -4.76 -5.58 14.32
N GLY A 132 -5.95 -4.98 14.33
CA GLY A 132 -7.03 -5.31 13.41
C GLY A 132 -6.74 -4.90 11.95
N SER A 133 -7.22 -5.68 11.01
CA SER A 133 -6.93 -5.52 9.58
C SER A 133 -7.67 -4.34 8.93
N GLY A 134 -8.68 -3.77 9.58
CA GLY A 134 -9.43 -2.61 9.11
C GLY A 134 -8.77 -1.25 9.42
N LEU A 135 -7.73 -1.24 10.25
CA LEU A 135 -7.04 -0.03 10.69
C LEU A 135 -6.15 0.59 9.62
N VAL A 136 -5.92 1.89 9.76
CA VAL A 136 -4.79 2.61 9.17
C VAL A 136 -3.68 2.77 10.21
N TRP A 137 -2.45 3.03 9.77
CA TRP A 137 -1.29 3.14 10.67
C TRP A 137 -1.40 4.29 11.67
N ASP A 138 -2.12 5.36 11.31
CA ASP A 138 -2.40 6.50 12.18
C ASP A 138 -3.06 6.06 13.50
N ASP A 139 -4.08 5.22 13.43
CA ASP A 139 -4.80 4.71 14.59
C ASP A 139 -3.93 3.79 15.45
N VAL A 140 -3.09 2.98 14.80
CA VAL A 140 -2.14 2.09 15.48
C VAL A 140 -1.12 2.90 16.27
N TYR A 141 -0.51 3.91 15.66
CA TYR A 141 0.47 4.76 16.33
C TYR A 141 -0.14 5.55 17.48
N ALA A 142 -1.34 6.11 17.27
CA ALA A 142 -2.07 6.82 18.32
C ALA A 142 -2.38 5.91 19.52
N SER A 143 -2.72 4.63 19.27
CA SER A 143 -3.05 3.66 20.31
C SER A 143 -1.80 3.18 21.08
N LEU A 144 -0.64 3.08 20.43
CA LEU A 144 0.61 2.60 21.03
C LEU A 144 1.42 3.71 21.73
N ALA A 145 1.28 4.96 21.32
CA ALA A 145 2.01 6.10 21.88
C ALA A 145 1.92 6.25 23.41
N PRO A 146 0.73 6.07 24.08
CA PRO A 146 0.65 6.12 25.53
C PRO A 146 1.47 5.07 26.25
N HIS A 147 1.83 3.98 25.57
CA HIS A 147 2.68 2.89 26.11
C HIS A 147 4.18 3.12 25.88
N GLY A 148 4.55 4.17 25.16
CA GLY A 148 5.96 4.47 24.82
C GLY A 148 6.57 3.45 23.87
N VAL A 149 5.74 2.79 23.04
CA VAL A 149 6.16 1.80 22.07
C VAL A 149 5.58 2.09 20.69
N ASN A 150 6.15 1.47 19.66
CA ASN A 150 5.70 1.54 18.30
C ASN A 150 5.94 0.20 17.57
N VAL A 151 5.46 0.09 16.35
CA VAL A 151 5.67 -1.02 15.43
C VAL A 151 6.30 -0.55 14.13
N VAL A 152 6.91 -1.45 13.38
CA VAL A 152 7.41 -1.15 12.03
C VAL A 152 6.22 -1.08 11.08
N GLY A 153 5.69 0.11 10.85
CA GLY A 153 4.48 0.35 10.06
C GLY A 153 4.63 1.48 9.04
N GLY A 154 3.54 1.89 8.39
CA GLY A 154 3.55 2.92 7.34
C GLY A 154 4.05 4.28 7.81
N ARG A 155 4.69 5.03 6.92
CA ARG A 155 5.35 6.33 7.21
C ARG A 155 4.54 7.56 6.81
N VAL A 156 3.42 7.37 6.13
CA VAL A 156 2.51 8.43 5.69
C VAL A 156 1.10 8.13 6.14
N THR A 157 0.31 9.19 6.36
CA THR A 157 -1.06 9.09 6.85
C THR A 157 -1.98 8.34 5.88
N GLY A 158 -2.98 7.64 6.41
CA GLY A 158 -4.05 7.01 5.66
C GLY A 158 -3.74 5.62 5.08
N VAL A 159 -2.51 5.13 5.21
CA VAL A 159 -2.13 3.80 4.69
C VAL A 159 -2.68 2.68 5.57
N GLY A 160 -3.40 1.73 4.95
CA GLY A 160 -4.00 0.59 5.64
C GLY A 160 -2.99 -0.46 6.10
N VAL A 161 -3.23 -1.02 7.29
CA VAL A 161 -2.39 -2.04 7.91
C VAL A 161 -2.30 -3.31 7.06
N ALA A 162 -3.46 -3.87 6.69
CA ALA A 162 -3.52 -5.19 6.04
C ALA A 162 -2.81 -5.23 4.69
N GLY A 163 -3.14 -4.32 3.77
CA GLY A 163 -2.51 -4.28 2.45
C GLY A 163 -1.01 -4.00 2.53
N PHE A 164 -0.61 -3.14 3.46
CA PHE A 164 0.79 -2.83 3.69
C PHE A 164 1.59 -4.08 4.12
N ILE A 165 1.13 -4.81 5.15
CA ILE A 165 1.83 -6.00 5.66
C ILE A 165 1.79 -7.13 4.64
N LEU A 166 0.62 -7.46 4.10
CA LEU A 166 0.46 -8.59 3.17
C LEU A 166 1.21 -8.39 1.84
N GLY A 167 1.50 -7.15 1.44
CA GLY A 167 2.36 -6.85 0.30
C GLY A 167 3.86 -6.79 0.62
N GLY A 168 4.27 -7.23 1.84
CA GLY A 168 5.65 -7.33 2.25
C GLY A 168 6.11 -6.26 3.25
N GLY A 169 5.37 -5.16 3.43
CA GLY A 169 5.74 -4.11 4.38
C GLY A 169 7.19 -3.64 4.21
N MET A 170 7.67 -3.60 2.95
CA MET A 170 9.07 -3.32 2.66
C MET A 170 9.32 -1.82 2.68
N ARG A 171 10.29 -1.39 3.51
CA ARG A 171 10.99 -0.09 3.44
C ARG A 171 10.14 1.18 3.62
N PHE A 172 8.86 1.08 3.97
CA PHE A 172 7.99 2.24 4.16
C PHE A 172 7.71 2.55 5.63
N SER A 173 8.61 2.10 6.52
CA SER A 173 8.66 2.55 7.89
C SER A 173 9.93 3.36 8.14
N TRP A 174 9.82 4.44 8.89
CA TRP A 174 10.97 5.17 9.42
C TRP A 174 11.89 4.29 10.30
N LEU A 175 11.34 3.20 10.84
CA LEU A 175 12.05 2.27 11.74
C LEU A 175 12.72 1.10 11.01
N THR A 176 12.53 0.98 9.70
CA THR A 176 13.01 -0.17 8.91
C THR A 176 14.54 -0.34 8.97
N ASN A 177 15.30 0.76 8.96
CA ASN A 177 16.76 0.70 9.06
C ASN A 177 17.26 0.10 10.39
N GLN A 178 16.41 0.11 11.44
CA GLN A 178 16.74 -0.39 12.77
C GLN A 178 16.24 -1.82 13.00
N TYR A 179 15.03 -2.14 12.51
CA TYR A 179 14.32 -3.36 12.89
C TYR A 179 13.98 -4.29 11.71
N GLY A 180 14.36 -3.93 10.48
CA GLY A 180 14.07 -4.73 9.28
C GLY A 180 12.68 -4.44 8.70
N LEU A 181 12.18 -5.37 7.89
CA LEU A 181 10.89 -5.24 7.23
C LEU A 181 9.74 -5.45 8.22
N THR A 182 8.59 -4.84 7.97
CA THR A 182 7.39 -5.07 8.80
C THR A 182 7.04 -6.55 8.91
N ILE A 183 7.11 -7.29 7.80
CA ILE A 183 6.84 -8.74 7.80
C ILE A 183 7.81 -9.55 8.68
N ASP A 184 9.01 -9.04 8.97
CA ASP A 184 9.97 -9.69 9.86
C ASP A 184 9.61 -9.50 11.34
N THR A 185 8.74 -8.54 11.63
CA THR A 185 8.24 -8.25 12.98
C THR A 185 6.90 -8.92 13.27
N VAL A 186 6.22 -9.50 12.28
CA VAL A 186 4.99 -10.26 12.48
C VAL A 186 5.30 -11.59 13.14
N VAL A 187 4.57 -11.91 14.22
CA VAL A 187 4.71 -13.17 14.96
C VAL A 187 3.50 -14.09 14.80
N ALA A 188 2.32 -13.54 14.43
CA ALA A 188 1.13 -14.33 14.16
C ALA A 188 0.14 -13.61 13.24
N TYR A 189 -0.66 -14.39 12.53
CA TYR A 189 -1.81 -13.95 11.74
C TYR A 189 -3.06 -14.70 12.21
N GLU A 190 -4.14 -13.99 12.52
CA GLU A 190 -5.47 -14.60 12.56
C GLU A 190 -6.00 -14.61 11.12
N LEU A 191 -6.07 -15.78 10.53
CA LEU A 191 -6.44 -16.01 9.14
C LEU A 191 -7.76 -16.74 9.06
N VAL A 192 -8.68 -16.24 8.25
CA VAL A 192 -9.83 -17.00 7.76
C VAL A 192 -9.41 -17.63 6.42
N LYS A 193 -9.23 -18.95 6.43
CA LYS A 193 -8.89 -19.72 5.23
C LYS A 193 -10.02 -19.68 4.21
N PRO A 194 -9.75 -19.94 2.93
CA PRO A 194 -10.79 -20.00 1.89
C PRO A 194 -11.92 -21.01 2.19
N THR A 195 -11.64 -22.02 3.01
CA THR A 195 -12.61 -23.01 3.51
C THR A 195 -13.56 -22.47 4.58
N GLY A 196 -13.35 -21.24 5.06
CA GLY A 196 -14.08 -20.63 6.18
C GLY A 196 -13.50 -20.94 7.56
N GLU A 197 -12.47 -21.79 7.68
CA GLU A 197 -11.80 -22.09 8.93
C GLU A 197 -10.99 -20.89 9.43
N VAL A 198 -11.16 -20.54 10.71
CA VAL A 198 -10.34 -19.55 11.41
C VAL A 198 -9.11 -20.22 12.01
N ALA A 199 -7.93 -19.73 11.66
CA ALA A 199 -6.65 -20.27 12.11
C ALA A 199 -5.72 -19.19 12.66
N ASN A 200 -5.03 -19.48 13.76
CA ASN A 200 -3.90 -18.67 14.22
C ASN A 200 -2.61 -19.23 13.63
N VAL A 201 -2.08 -18.52 12.62
CA VAL A 201 -0.91 -18.95 11.84
C VAL A 201 0.34 -18.30 12.39
N THR A 202 1.27 -19.15 12.85
CA THR A 202 2.59 -18.77 13.35
C THR A 202 3.66 -19.59 12.62
N GLU A 203 4.92 -19.21 12.77
CA GLU A 203 6.05 -19.99 12.25
C GLU A 203 6.03 -21.46 12.74
N ASN A 204 5.57 -21.69 13.98
CA ASN A 204 5.53 -23.01 14.59
C ASN A 204 4.27 -23.81 14.26
N SER A 205 3.12 -23.16 14.04
CA SER A 205 1.84 -23.85 13.81
C SER A 205 1.68 -24.29 12.35
N ASP A 206 2.11 -23.45 11.41
CA ASP A 206 2.07 -23.70 9.96
C ASP A 206 3.17 -22.89 9.25
N PRO A 207 4.41 -23.42 9.18
CA PRO A 207 5.56 -22.70 8.63
C PRO A 207 5.39 -22.30 7.15
N ASP A 208 4.74 -23.14 6.35
CA ASP A 208 4.54 -22.88 4.93
C ASP A 208 3.51 -21.77 4.72
N LEU A 209 2.40 -21.81 5.43
CA LEU A 209 1.38 -20.76 5.36
C LEU A 209 1.89 -19.44 5.96
N PHE A 210 2.67 -19.50 7.04
CA PHE A 210 3.33 -18.34 7.62
C PHE A 210 4.31 -17.68 6.63
N PHE A 211 5.14 -18.50 5.94
CA PHE A 211 5.97 -18.03 4.83
C PHE A 211 5.14 -17.34 3.75
N ALA A 212 4.04 -17.95 3.32
CA ALA A 212 3.19 -17.44 2.25
C ALA A 212 2.50 -16.11 2.61
N LEU A 213 2.06 -15.94 3.86
CA LEU A 213 1.42 -14.70 4.36
C LEU A 213 2.42 -13.55 4.49
N LYS A 214 3.72 -13.82 4.58
CA LYS A 214 4.79 -12.81 4.61
C LYS A 214 5.05 -12.25 3.21
N GLY A 215 4.12 -11.45 2.70
CA GLY A 215 4.23 -10.76 1.42
C GLY A 215 3.48 -11.39 0.25
N GLY A 216 2.75 -12.52 0.44
CA GLY A 216 2.01 -13.21 -0.62
C GLY A 216 0.60 -12.68 -0.88
N LEU A 217 0.27 -11.48 -0.35
CA LEU A 217 -1.00 -10.78 -0.54
C LEU A 217 -2.22 -11.58 -0.04
N ASN A 218 -3.38 -11.40 -0.66
CA ASN A 218 -4.64 -12.06 -0.29
C ASN A 218 -4.88 -13.40 -1.00
N ASN A 219 -3.81 -14.14 -1.34
CA ASN A 219 -3.95 -15.39 -2.09
C ASN A 219 -4.32 -16.61 -1.23
N PHE A 220 -4.18 -16.52 0.09
CA PHE A 220 -4.27 -17.66 1.02
C PHE A 220 -5.46 -17.57 2.00
N GLY A 221 -6.28 -16.53 1.88
CA GLY A 221 -7.42 -16.25 2.74
C GLY A 221 -7.51 -14.78 3.13
N ILE A 222 -8.33 -14.48 4.15
CA ILE A 222 -8.54 -13.12 4.67
C ILE A 222 -7.95 -13.04 6.09
N VAL A 223 -6.95 -12.19 6.28
CA VAL A 223 -6.38 -11.92 7.60
C VAL A 223 -7.26 -10.90 8.31
N THR A 224 -7.69 -11.22 9.52
CA THR A 224 -8.51 -10.36 10.38
C THR A 224 -7.67 -9.61 11.41
N ARG A 225 -6.58 -10.21 11.90
CA ARG A 225 -5.66 -9.61 12.87
C ARG A 225 -4.21 -9.98 12.58
N PHE A 226 -3.32 -9.07 12.93
CA PHE A 226 -1.87 -9.26 12.89
C PHE A 226 -1.31 -9.11 14.31
N THR A 227 -0.39 -9.96 14.72
CA THR A 227 0.39 -9.77 15.94
C THR A 227 1.81 -9.38 15.57
N LEU A 228 2.22 -8.17 15.94
CA LEU A 228 3.54 -7.59 15.63
C LEU A 228 4.35 -7.39 16.90
N ARG A 229 5.67 -7.54 16.79
CA ARG A 229 6.60 -7.07 17.82
C ARG A 229 6.53 -5.56 17.94
N THR A 230 6.64 -5.06 19.18
CA THR A 230 6.73 -3.65 19.48
C THR A 230 8.16 -3.26 19.85
N PHE A 231 8.49 -1.99 19.65
CA PHE A 231 9.80 -1.42 19.92
C PHE A 231 9.63 -0.13 20.71
N PRO A 232 10.57 0.22 21.61
CA PRO A 232 10.54 1.49 22.34
C PRO A 232 10.47 2.67 21.39
N GLN A 233 9.59 3.64 21.67
CA GLN A 233 9.44 4.86 20.88
C GLN A 233 9.33 6.08 21.79
N GLY A 234 10.29 6.96 21.68
CA GLY A 234 10.26 8.29 22.27
C GLY A 234 9.92 9.38 21.27
N GLN A 235 10.32 10.61 21.62
CA GLN A 235 10.30 11.72 20.66
C GLN A 235 11.30 11.48 19.54
N VAL A 236 10.94 11.97 18.35
CA VAL A 236 11.75 11.94 17.15
C VAL A 236 12.12 13.36 16.72
N TRP A 237 13.17 13.49 15.95
CA TRP A 237 13.54 14.74 15.31
C TRP A 237 13.34 14.61 13.79
N GLY A 238 12.81 15.65 13.17
CA GLY A 238 12.62 15.68 11.72
C GLY A 238 11.43 16.50 11.29
N GLY A 239 11.05 16.32 10.03
CA GLY A 239 9.94 17.02 9.40
C GLY A 239 10.19 17.31 7.93
N LEU A 240 9.43 18.26 7.38
CA LEU A 240 9.40 18.58 5.97
C LEU A 240 10.16 19.87 5.66
N ILE A 241 11.00 19.80 4.61
CA ILE A 241 11.57 20.98 3.95
C ILE A 241 11.11 20.96 2.49
N THR A 242 10.80 22.12 1.92
CA THR A 242 10.53 22.23 0.48
C THR A 242 11.54 23.15 -0.18
N TYR A 243 12.03 22.75 -1.36
CA TYR A 243 12.98 23.51 -2.13
C TYR A 243 12.41 23.87 -3.51
N THR A 244 12.86 25.00 -4.05
CA THR A 244 12.54 25.39 -5.41
C THR A 244 13.50 24.72 -6.40
N GLN A 245 13.12 24.70 -7.67
CA GLN A 245 13.97 24.16 -8.76
C GLN A 245 15.39 24.75 -8.84
N ASN A 246 15.61 25.94 -8.26
CA ASN A 246 16.93 26.60 -8.31
C ASN A 246 17.99 25.92 -7.44
N HIS A 247 17.58 25.04 -6.51
CA HIS A 247 18.46 24.34 -5.58
C HIS A 247 18.47 22.83 -5.79
N LEU A 248 18.05 22.36 -6.98
CA LEU A 248 17.99 20.94 -7.29
C LEU A 248 19.37 20.27 -7.26
N SER A 249 20.41 20.94 -7.76
CA SER A 249 21.75 20.38 -7.78
C SER A 249 22.31 20.16 -6.37
N GLU A 250 22.02 21.09 -5.45
CA GLU A 250 22.43 20.98 -4.05
C GLU A 250 21.66 19.85 -3.34
N VAL A 251 20.33 19.75 -3.57
CA VAL A 251 19.51 18.67 -3.01
C VAL A 251 19.93 17.31 -3.57
N ASN A 252 20.22 17.21 -4.87
CA ASN A 252 20.70 15.99 -5.51
C ASN A 252 22.02 15.53 -4.87
N ALA A 253 22.98 16.42 -4.75
CA ALA A 253 24.28 16.12 -4.12
C ALA A 253 24.13 15.69 -2.67
N ALA A 254 23.29 16.38 -1.87
CA ALA A 254 22.99 16.01 -0.49
C ALA A 254 22.33 14.63 -0.39
N THR A 255 21.39 14.32 -1.30
CA THR A 255 20.70 13.02 -1.32
C THR A 255 21.66 11.87 -1.66
N VAL A 256 22.51 12.04 -2.68
CA VAL A 256 23.52 11.04 -3.08
C VAL A 256 24.52 10.83 -1.94
N LYS A 257 25.01 11.92 -1.33
CA LYS A 257 25.93 11.85 -0.20
C LYS A 257 25.31 11.13 1.00
N PHE A 258 24.08 11.48 1.38
CA PHE A 258 23.36 10.78 2.45
C PHE A 258 23.24 9.27 2.16
N SER A 259 22.85 8.91 0.93
CA SER A 259 22.71 7.51 0.51
C SER A 259 24.01 6.72 0.66
N ASN A 260 25.16 7.34 0.39
CA ASN A 260 26.46 6.67 0.39
C ASN A 260 27.16 6.66 1.77
N ASP A 261 27.02 7.74 2.54
CA ASP A 261 27.86 8.00 3.71
C ASP A 261 27.15 7.73 5.04
N VAL A 262 25.82 7.89 5.11
CA VAL A 262 25.08 7.77 6.37
C VAL A 262 24.83 6.30 6.72
N THR A 263 25.45 5.88 7.83
CA THR A 263 25.36 4.49 8.35
C THR A 263 24.56 4.37 9.64
N ASP A 264 24.14 5.49 10.25
CA ASP A 264 23.32 5.47 11.46
C ASP A 264 21.92 4.89 11.14
N PRO A 265 21.50 3.77 11.76
CA PRO A 265 20.21 3.15 11.48
C PRO A 265 19.02 3.99 11.95
N LYS A 266 19.23 4.99 12.81
CA LYS A 266 18.19 5.88 13.31
C LYS A 266 17.86 7.01 12.34
N ALA A 267 18.71 7.22 11.31
CA ALA A 267 18.54 8.27 10.32
C ALA A 267 17.86 7.72 9.06
N ALA A 268 16.90 8.47 8.53
CA ALA A 268 16.28 8.21 7.24
C ALA A 268 15.84 9.51 6.56
N ILE A 269 15.77 9.48 5.23
CA ILE A 269 15.26 10.58 4.43
C ILE A 269 14.30 10.08 3.35
N ILE A 270 13.46 10.97 2.85
CA ILE A 270 12.75 10.81 1.59
C ILE A 270 12.94 12.09 0.80
N THR A 271 13.57 11.98 -0.36
CA THR A 271 13.65 13.08 -1.32
C THR A 271 12.61 12.85 -2.40
N THR A 272 11.57 13.66 -2.43
CA THR A 272 10.48 13.56 -3.40
C THR A 272 10.60 14.62 -4.46
N TYR A 273 10.85 14.23 -5.69
CA TYR A 273 10.83 15.09 -6.85
C TYR A 273 9.41 15.24 -7.35
N ASN A 274 8.84 16.45 -7.22
CA ASN A 274 7.44 16.72 -7.51
C ASN A 274 7.27 17.58 -8.75
N PHE A 275 6.19 17.30 -9.50
CA PHE A 275 5.64 18.20 -10.51
C PHE A 275 4.17 18.43 -10.17
N LEU A 276 3.85 19.66 -9.80
CA LEU A 276 2.49 20.10 -9.53
C LEU A 276 2.09 21.11 -10.63
N LEU A 277 1.09 20.75 -11.45
CA LEU A 277 0.64 21.57 -12.57
C LEU A 277 1.80 22.04 -13.47
N GLY A 278 2.75 21.13 -13.77
CA GLY A 278 3.92 21.39 -14.60
C GLY A 278 5.04 22.22 -13.94
N GLN A 279 4.92 22.56 -12.66
CA GLN A 279 5.96 23.27 -11.92
C GLN A 279 6.78 22.29 -11.07
N PRO A 280 8.10 22.23 -11.30
CA PRO A 280 8.98 21.34 -10.53
C PRO A 280 9.26 21.88 -9.12
N GLY A 281 9.36 20.96 -8.17
CA GLY A 281 9.76 21.24 -6.79
C GLY A 281 10.35 20.00 -6.15
N VAL A 282 10.96 20.17 -4.99
CA VAL A 282 11.45 19.04 -4.17
C VAL A 282 10.90 19.17 -2.77
N SER A 283 10.35 18.06 -2.26
CA SER A 283 9.99 17.91 -0.86
C SER A 283 10.99 16.95 -0.21
N GLN A 284 11.58 17.36 0.90
CA GLN A 284 12.54 16.60 1.67
C GLN A 284 11.98 16.28 3.04
N LEU A 285 11.72 15.01 3.30
CA LEU A 285 11.43 14.54 4.66
C LEU A 285 12.72 14.07 5.32
N LEU A 286 12.93 14.55 6.54
CA LEU A 286 14.05 14.16 7.42
C LEU A 286 13.48 13.41 8.62
N PHE A 287 14.16 12.37 9.05
CA PHE A 287 13.82 11.58 10.23
C PHE A 287 15.06 11.16 11.00
N TYR A 288 15.00 11.32 12.30
CA TYR A 288 15.92 10.73 13.25
C TYR A 288 15.15 10.15 14.45
N ASP A 289 15.40 8.89 14.79
CA ASP A 289 14.77 8.21 15.93
C ASP A 289 15.46 8.60 17.23
N GLY A 290 15.19 9.80 17.66
CA GLY A 290 15.70 10.45 18.85
C GLY A 290 15.28 11.92 18.89
N PRO A 291 15.28 12.54 20.09
CA PRO A 291 14.80 13.92 20.26
C PRO A 291 15.69 14.98 19.60
N THR A 292 16.93 14.63 19.26
CA THR A 292 17.90 15.51 18.58
C THR A 292 18.70 14.69 17.57
N SER A 293 18.90 15.24 16.37
CA SER A 293 19.79 14.60 15.40
C SER A 293 21.25 14.82 15.80
N PRO A 294 22.15 13.85 15.55
CA PRO A 294 23.58 14.07 15.63
C PRO A 294 24.06 15.10 14.60
N ASP A 295 25.12 15.83 14.95
CA ASP A 295 25.76 16.79 14.05
C ASP A 295 26.26 16.08 12.77
N GLY A 296 26.15 16.73 11.63
CA GLY A 296 26.68 16.28 10.35
C GLY A 296 25.76 15.37 9.53
N ILE A 297 24.73 14.75 10.12
CA ILE A 297 23.87 13.80 9.38
C ILE A 297 22.96 14.53 8.36
N PHE A 298 22.36 15.65 8.75
CA PHE A 298 21.39 16.39 7.93
C PHE A 298 21.87 17.80 7.56
N ASP A 299 23.09 18.17 7.92
CA ASP A 299 23.60 19.54 7.77
C ASP A 299 23.57 20.02 6.31
N ASP A 300 23.88 19.14 5.36
CA ASP A 300 23.85 19.47 3.94
C ASP A 300 22.44 19.92 3.50
N PHE A 301 21.39 19.22 3.95
CA PHE A 301 20.00 19.60 3.63
C PHE A 301 19.58 20.90 4.33
N LEU A 302 19.98 21.08 5.59
CA LEU A 302 19.62 22.26 6.39
C LEU A 302 20.31 23.54 5.89
N ALA A 303 21.48 23.42 5.26
CA ALA A 303 22.24 24.55 4.71
C ALA A 303 21.68 25.08 3.37
N ILE A 304 20.88 24.28 2.63
CA ILE A 304 20.29 24.68 1.35
C ILE A 304 19.20 25.72 1.58
N PRO A 305 19.19 26.86 0.81
CA PRO A 305 18.08 27.81 0.88
C PRO A 305 16.77 27.14 0.50
N HIS A 306 15.76 27.29 1.36
CA HIS A 306 14.49 26.57 1.27
C HIS A 306 13.30 27.52 1.10
N PHE A 307 12.20 26.98 0.56
CA PHE A 307 10.92 27.70 0.48
C PHE A 307 10.12 27.58 1.79
N THR A 308 10.03 26.38 2.36
CA THR A 308 9.45 26.13 3.67
C THR A 308 10.29 25.14 4.47
N GLN A 309 10.28 25.27 5.81
CA GLN A 309 10.93 24.32 6.71
C GLN A 309 10.08 24.14 7.98
N ASP A 310 9.70 22.90 8.29
CA ASP A 310 9.08 22.50 9.57
C ASP A 310 9.84 21.27 10.13
N VAL A 311 11.08 21.49 10.54
CA VAL A 311 11.98 20.48 11.13
C VAL A 311 12.17 20.80 12.60
N LYS A 312 11.82 19.83 13.48
CA LYS A 312 11.86 20.01 14.95
C LYS A 312 11.75 18.68 15.67
N THR A 313 11.96 18.68 16.97
CA THR A 313 11.60 17.57 17.88
C THR A 313 10.06 17.51 17.98
N ARG A 314 9.51 16.30 17.83
CA ARG A 314 8.07 16.03 17.85
C ARG A 314 7.76 14.60 18.26
N ASP A 315 6.50 14.27 18.49
CA ASP A 315 6.06 12.88 18.57
C ASP A 315 6.05 12.21 17.19
N PHE A 316 6.11 10.87 17.19
CA PHE A 316 6.19 10.08 15.94
C PHE A 316 4.98 10.32 15.01
N MET A 317 3.76 10.41 15.57
CA MET A 317 2.55 10.65 14.78
C MET A 317 2.59 12.03 14.11
N SER A 318 3.06 13.06 14.80
CA SER A 318 3.26 14.40 14.22
C SER A 318 4.23 14.39 13.04
N LEU A 319 5.24 13.49 13.05
CA LEU A 319 6.14 13.32 11.90
C LEU A 319 5.43 12.64 10.72
N VAL A 320 4.65 11.59 10.97
CA VAL A 320 3.85 10.89 9.92
C VAL A 320 2.93 11.89 9.22
N LEU A 321 2.29 12.79 9.97
CA LEU A 321 1.40 13.83 9.45
C LEU A 321 2.14 14.99 8.74
N ALA A 322 3.47 15.08 8.85
CA ALA A 322 4.23 16.11 8.14
C ALA A 322 4.31 15.85 6.61
N SER A 323 4.09 14.61 6.18
CA SER A 323 4.00 14.26 4.75
C SER A 323 2.66 14.72 4.17
N PRO A 324 2.65 15.45 3.03
CA PRO A 324 1.42 15.92 2.39
C PRO A 324 0.69 14.85 1.55
N SER A 325 0.77 13.57 1.91
CA SER A 325 0.24 12.43 1.14
C SER A 325 -1.26 12.56 0.80
N ASN A 326 -2.03 13.26 1.63
CA ASN A 326 -3.46 13.49 1.37
C ASN A 326 -3.74 14.59 0.31
N ALA A 327 -2.72 15.29 -0.18
CA ALA A 327 -2.91 16.35 -1.18
C ALA A 327 -3.49 15.84 -2.52
N THR A 328 -3.29 14.56 -2.82
CA THR A 328 -3.81 13.90 -4.04
C THR A 328 -4.95 12.91 -3.77
N GLN A 329 -5.46 12.87 -2.54
CA GLN A 329 -6.64 12.07 -2.20
C GLN A 329 -7.84 12.47 -3.08
N ASN A 330 -8.63 11.48 -3.50
CA ASN A 330 -9.76 11.65 -4.42
C ASN A 330 -9.40 12.05 -5.86
N LEU A 331 -8.13 12.05 -6.22
CA LEU A 331 -7.72 12.02 -7.62
C LEU A 331 -7.64 10.58 -8.12
N ARG A 332 -7.63 10.41 -9.44
CA ARG A 332 -7.20 9.16 -10.08
C ARG A 332 -5.70 9.04 -9.88
N GLY A 333 -5.21 7.82 -9.68
CA GLY A 333 -3.79 7.65 -9.40
C GLY A 333 -3.29 6.27 -9.78
N VAL A 334 -1.99 6.19 -10.05
CA VAL A 334 -1.28 4.94 -10.32
C VAL A 334 0.11 5.00 -9.72
N PHE A 335 0.54 3.89 -9.13
CA PHE A 335 1.91 3.66 -8.71
C PHE A 335 2.64 2.74 -9.70
N ASN A 336 3.95 2.90 -9.78
CA ASN A 336 4.88 1.94 -10.34
C ASN A 336 6.22 2.03 -9.61
N THR A 337 7.15 1.10 -9.87
CA THR A 337 8.41 1.05 -9.14
C THR A 337 9.54 0.48 -9.99
N VAL A 338 10.75 0.87 -9.64
CA VAL A 338 11.99 0.29 -10.15
C VAL A 338 12.85 -0.11 -8.95
N SER A 339 13.27 -1.37 -8.89
CA SER A 339 14.22 -1.82 -7.87
C SER A 339 15.63 -1.38 -8.22
N LEU A 340 16.29 -0.67 -7.31
CA LEU A 340 17.62 -0.11 -7.46
C LEU A 340 18.57 -0.68 -6.39
N LEU A 341 19.89 -0.51 -6.56
CA LEU A 341 20.90 -0.85 -5.55
C LEU A 341 21.51 0.39 -4.88
N GLY A 342 21.36 1.56 -5.49
CA GLY A 342 21.90 2.81 -4.99
C GLY A 342 21.53 3.98 -5.89
N TYR A 343 21.85 5.18 -5.44
CA TYR A 343 21.59 6.43 -6.14
C TYR A 343 22.91 7.10 -6.52
N SER A 344 23.06 7.40 -7.82
CA SER A 344 24.15 8.22 -8.39
C SER A 344 23.59 9.55 -8.86
N ASP A 345 24.46 10.55 -9.05
CA ASP A 345 24.07 11.86 -9.62
C ASP A 345 23.32 11.68 -10.94
N THR A 346 23.85 10.86 -11.86
CA THR A 346 23.22 10.59 -13.16
C THR A 346 21.84 9.97 -13.03
N LEU A 347 21.63 9.04 -12.08
CA LEU A 347 20.34 8.43 -11.85
C LEU A 347 19.34 9.41 -11.23
N ILE A 348 19.78 10.22 -10.26
CA ILE A 348 18.95 11.28 -9.67
C ILE A 348 18.55 12.31 -10.73
N ASP A 349 19.47 12.72 -11.60
CA ASP A 349 19.15 13.62 -12.70
C ASP A 349 18.13 12.99 -13.68
N ALA A 350 18.26 11.69 -13.97
CA ALA A 350 17.30 10.98 -14.80
C ALA A 350 15.92 10.88 -14.15
N ILE A 351 15.85 10.69 -12.82
CA ILE A 351 14.61 10.69 -12.02
C ILE A 351 13.92 12.05 -12.16
N PHE A 352 14.65 13.13 -11.93
CA PHE A 352 14.11 14.48 -12.07
C PHE A 352 13.62 14.79 -13.50
N TRP A 353 14.45 14.52 -14.53
CA TRP A 353 14.08 14.77 -15.92
C TRP A 353 12.98 13.84 -16.43
N GLY A 354 12.93 12.58 -15.94
CA GLY A 354 11.85 11.65 -16.24
C GLY A 354 10.49 12.15 -15.77
N ALA A 355 10.44 12.71 -14.57
CA ALA A 355 9.24 13.35 -14.05
C ALA A 355 8.80 14.56 -14.91
N LYS A 356 9.73 15.37 -15.42
CA LYS A 356 9.44 16.56 -16.26
C LYS A 356 8.92 16.20 -17.66
N LEU A 357 9.33 15.07 -18.23
CA LEU A 357 8.91 14.66 -19.58
C LEU A 357 7.51 14.07 -19.64
N SER A 358 6.94 13.77 -18.49
CA SER A 358 5.66 13.08 -18.38
C SER A 358 4.51 14.08 -18.32
N ILE A 359 3.99 14.43 -19.47
CA ILE A 359 2.62 14.91 -19.74
C ILE A 359 2.25 16.30 -19.18
N ASP A 360 2.02 17.25 -20.08
CA ASP A 360 1.45 18.59 -19.82
C ASP A 360 0.05 18.56 -19.15
N THR A 361 -0.56 17.40 -18.97
CA THR A 361 -1.94 17.24 -18.47
C THR A 361 -2.04 16.58 -17.08
N GLY A 362 -0.92 16.15 -16.49
CA GLY A 362 -0.89 15.60 -15.12
C GLY A 362 -1.11 16.69 -14.07
N LEU A 363 -1.92 16.41 -13.06
CA LEU A 363 -2.09 17.31 -11.92
C LEU A 363 -0.91 17.22 -10.97
N PHE A 364 -0.43 16.00 -10.73
CA PHE A 364 0.67 15.74 -9.82
C PHE A 364 1.45 14.50 -10.26
N ILE A 365 2.77 14.62 -10.23
CA ILE A 365 3.70 13.53 -10.47
C ILE A 365 4.73 13.57 -9.35
N SER A 366 5.07 12.43 -8.78
CA SER A 366 6.16 12.32 -7.80
C SER A 366 7.02 11.08 -8.03
N TYR A 367 8.31 11.25 -7.69
CA TYR A 367 9.30 10.18 -7.62
C TYR A 367 9.97 10.26 -6.26
N ASP A 368 9.79 9.23 -5.44
CA ASP A 368 10.31 9.22 -4.07
C ASP A 368 11.62 8.42 -4.03
N VAL A 369 12.71 9.15 -3.81
CA VAL A 369 14.05 8.60 -3.59
C VAL A 369 14.20 8.30 -2.11
N GLU A 370 14.44 7.04 -1.80
CA GLU A 370 14.48 6.51 -0.44
C GLU A 370 15.74 5.71 -0.21
N PRO A 371 16.82 6.36 0.23
CA PRO A 371 18.08 5.70 0.48
C PRO A 371 18.05 4.94 1.82
N PHE A 372 17.76 3.65 1.74
CA PHE A 372 17.89 2.74 2.87
C PHE A 372 19.29 2.11 2.91
N ARG A 373 19.64 1.57 4.05
CA ARG A 373 20.93 0.92 4.25
C ARG A 373 21.03 -0.39 3.43
N PRO A 374 22.21 -0.70 2.85
CA PRO A 374 22.39 -1.90 2.03
C PRO A 374 22.10 -3.22 2.75
N ASN A 375 22.29 -3.26 4.08
CA ASN A 375 22.11 -4.45 4.91
C ASN A 375 20.67 -4.61 5.48
N ILE A 376 19.72 -3.85 4.99
CA ILE A 376 18.33 -3.80 5.53
C ILE A 376 17.66 -5.17 5.64
N PHE A 377 17.98 -6.10 4.75
CA PHE A 377 17.43 -7.44 4.76
C PHE A 377 18.06 -8.39 5.78
N SER A 378 19.15 -7.96 6.43
CA SER A 378 19.89 -8.72 7.43
C SER A 378 19.92 -8.05 8.82
N VAL A 379 19.13 -6.98 9.01
CA VAL A 379 19.11 -6.24 10.29
C VAL A 379 18.41 -7.04 11.38
N SER A 380 17.37 -7.80 11.04
CA SER A 380 16.65 -8.62 12.02
C SER A 380 17.32 -9.99 12.22
N ASP A 381 17.75 -10.29 13.43
CA ASP A 381 18.26 -11.63 13.79
C ASP A 381 17.18 -12.71 13.76
N THR A 382 15.92 -12.31 13.61
CA THR A 382 14.74 -13.18 13.64
C THR A 382 14.04 -13.26 12.28
N HIS A 383 14.71 -12.85 11.19
CA HIS A 383 14.11 -12.98 9.87
C HIS A 383 13.96 -14.46 9.51
N THR A 384 12.72 -14.86 9.28
CA THR A 384 12.39 -16.14 8.70
C THR A 384 12.16 -15.98 7.20
N GLU A 385 12.14 -17.08 6.46
CA GLU A 385 11.79 -17.06 5.05
C GLU A 385 10.44 -16.33 4.81
N SER A 386 10.34 -15.66 3.68
CA SER A 386 9.14 -14.88 3.30
C SER A 386 8.84 -15.05 1.81
N ALA A 387 7.56 -14.95 1.45
CA ALA A 387 7.13 -14.94 0.05
C ALA A 387 7.83 -13.81 -0.72
N TYR A 388 7.89 -12.62 -0.10
CA TYR A 388 8.57 -11.43 -0.63
C TYR A 388 9.50 -10.82 0.43
N PRO A 389 10.72 -10.39 0.08
CA PRO A 389 11.38 -10.59 -1.22
C PRO A 389 11.87 -12.04 -1.40
N PRO A 390 11.95 -12.55 -2.64
CA PRO A 390 12.41 -13.91 -2.89
C PRO A 390 13.91 -14.12 -2.64
N SER A 391 14.68 -13.04 -2.61
CA SER A 391 16.09 -13.00 -2.25
C SER A 391 16.38 -11.84 -1.32
N ARG A 392 17.22 -12.07 -0.33
CA ARG A 392 17.70 -11.09 0.65
C ARG A 392 19.19 -10.81 0.52
N SER A 393 19.82 -11.30 -0.56
CA SER A 393 21.26 -11.16 -0.78
C SER A 393 21.71 -9.74 -1.10
N ALA A 394 20.82 -8.92 -1.66
CA ALA A 394 21.08 -7.52 -1.96
C ALA A 394 19.96 -6.64 -1.42
N GLY A 395 20.34 -5.53 -0.82
CA GLY A 395 19.41 -4.54 -0.31
C GLY A 395 18.80 -3.70 -1.44
N LEU A 396 17.72 -4.19 -2.07
CA LEU A 396 17.02 -3.46 -3.12
C LEU A 396 16.38 -2.17 -2.59
N LEU A 397 16.43 -1.09 -3.36
CA LEU A 397 15.80 0.21 -3.12
C LEU A 397 14.64 0.38 -4.10
N PRO A 398 13.38 0.14 -3.72
CA PRO A 398 12.26 0.39 -4.61
C PRO A 398 12.03 1.89 -4.74
N LEU A 399 12.34 2.43 -5.92
CA LEU A 399 11.99 3.80 -6.29
C LEU A 399 10.49 3.87 -6.50
N ASN A 400 9.80 4.73 -5.78
CA ASN A 400 8.37 4.94 -5.96
C ASN A 400 8.12 5.97 -7.07
N LEU A 401 7.29 5.61 -8.03
CA LEU A 401 6.73 6.51 -9.04
C LEU A 401 5.23 6.62 -8.79
N TYR A 402 4.71 7.84 -8.73
CA TYR A 402 3.29 8.10 -8.56
C TYR A 402 2.80 9.19 -9.50
N TYR A 403 1.70 8.91 -10.22
CA TYR A 403 1.03 9.86 -11.10
C TYR A 403 -0.41 10.04 -10.68
N ALA A 404 -0.90 11.29 -10.67
CA ALA A 404 -2.27 11.63 -10.37
C ALA A 404 -2.89 12.56 -11.42
N TRP A 405 -4.16 12.30 -11.76
CA TRP A 405 -4.94 13.04 -12.76
C TRP A 405 -6.42 13.08 -12.41
N SER A 406 -7.21 13.88 -13.16
CA SER A 406 -8.63 14.10 -12.84
C SER A 406 -9.60 13.21 -13.60
N PHE A 407 -9.34 12.91 -14.89
CA PHE A 407 -10.37 12.37 -15.79
C PHE A 407 -10.03 10.96 -16.25
N ASP A 408 -11.01 10.03 -16.24
CA ASP A 408 -10.86 8.64 -16.62
C ASP A 408 -10.43 8.44 -18.08
N ILE A 409 -10.79 9.35 -18.97
CA ILE A 409 -10.35 9.33 -20.38
C ILE A 409 -8.83 9.37 -20.52
N SER A 410 -8.11 9.77 -19.48
CA SER A 410 -6.64 9.85 -19.46
C SER A 410 -5.96 8.63 -18.82
N ASP A 411 -6.71 7.64 -18.34
CA ASP A 411 -6.16 6.48 -17.60
C ASP A 411 -5.06 5.77 -18.40
N ASP A 412 -5.35 5.38 -19.64
CA ASP A 412 -4.38 4.64 -20.47
C ASP A 412 -3.11 5.47 -20.75
N VAL A 413 -3.27 6.79 -20.94
CA VAL A 413 -2.14 7.69 -21.18
C VAL A 413 -1.20 7.72 -19.96
N PHE A 414 -1.76 7.81 -18.74
CA PHE A 414 -0.96 7.84 -17.51
C PHE A 414 -0.38 6.47 -17.16
N HIS A 415 -1.12 5.40 -17.40
CA HIS A 415 -0.61 4.04 -17.23
C HIS A 415 0.58 3.76 -18.17
N ASP A 416 0.50 4.15 -19.43
CA ASP A 416 1.60 3.99 -20.38
C ASP A 416 2.79 4.89 -20.05
N ALA A 417 2.55 6.12 -19.65
CA ALA A 417 3.61 7.06 -19.27
C ALA A 417 4.41 6.56 -18.05
N ILE A 418 3.76 6.07 -17.02
CA ILE A 418 4.45 5.57 -15.82
C ILE A 418 5.25 4.29 -16.12
N ARG A 419 4.75 3.40 -17.01
CA ARG A 419 5.52 2.23 -17.49
C ARG A 419 6.76 2.65 -18.26
N GLN A 420 6.64 3.62 -19.18
CA GLN A 420 7.77 4.15 -19.93
C GLN A 420 8.81 4.81 -19.02
N SER A 421 8.36 5.57 -18.02
CA SER A 421 9.25 6.16 -17.02
C SER A 421 9.99 5.08 -16.21
N ALA A 422 9.30 4.07 -15.73
CA ALA A 422 9.94 2.97 -15.01
C ALA A 422 10.97 2.23 -15.89
N ALA A 423 10.62 1.93 -17.14
CA ALA A 423 11.53 1.30 -18.08
C ALA A 423 12.76 2.17 -18.40
N HIS A 424 12.58 3.49 -18.56
CA HIS A 424 13.68 4.42 -18.76
C HIS A 424 14.64 4.42 -17.57
N LEU A 425 14.14 4.58 -16.35
CA LEU A 425 14.96 4.62 -15.13
C LEU A 425 15.68 3.29 -14.87
N TYR A 426 15.02 2.17 -15.14
CA TYR A 426 15.65 0.85 -15.10
C TYR A 426 16.85 0.78 -16.06
N ASN A 427 16.68 1.23 -17.30
CA ASN A 427 17.77 1.22 -18.30
C ASN A 427 18.91 2.16 -17.91
N VAL A 428 18.62 3.32 -17.33
CA VAL A 428 19.65 4.23 -16.79
C VAL A 428 20.42 3.55 -15.68
N ALA A 429 19.75 2.91 -14.71
CA ALA A 429 20.40 2.23 -13.61
C ALA A 429 21.31 1.09 -14.08
N VAL A 430 20.83 0.26 -15.02
CA VAL A 430 21.65 -0.82 -15.64
C VAL A 430 22.85 -0.21 -16.37
N GLY A 431 22.64 0.86 -17.14
CA GLY A 431 23.71 1.59 -17.84
C GLY A 431 24.76 2.22 -16.92
N GLN A 432 24.38 2.48 -15.65
CA GLN A 432 25.29 2.97 -14.59
C GLN A 432 25.99 1.83 -13.82
N GLY A 433 25.87 0.60 -14.29
CA GLY A 433 26.55 -0.57 -13.71
C GLY A 433 25.76 -1.32 -12.65
N GLN A 434 24.48 -1.00 -12.42
CA GLN A 434 23.61 -1.77 -11.51
C GLN A 434 23.08 -3.05 -12.19
N SER A 435 23.98 -3.91 -12.71
CA SER A 435 23.60 -5.13 -13.45
C SER A 435 22.80 -6.13 -12.61
N ASP A 436 23.00 -6.12 -11.29
CA ASP A 436 22.36 -7.05 -10.36
C ASP A 436 20.87 -6.76 -10.11
N ILE A 437 20.35 -5.62 -10.67
CA ILE A 437 18.89 -5.40 -10.69
C ILE A 437 18.20 -6.14 -11.83
N VAL A 438 18.94 -6.73 -12.77
CA VAL A 438 18.35 -7.55 -13.84
C VAL A 438 17.68 -8.77 -13.23
N GLY A 439 16.35 -8.85 -13.36
CA GLY A 439 15.54 -9.88 -12.70
C GLY A 439 15.33 -9.71 -11.20
N ALA A 440 15.71 -8.56 -10.63
CA ALA A 440 15.41 -8.25 -9.24
C ALA A 440 13.91 -8.14 -8.99
N ALA A 441 13.49 -8.53 -7.78
CA ALA A 441 12.09 -8.54 -7.40
C ALA A 441 11.49 -7.12 -7.39
N VAL A 442 10.31 -6.98 -7.99
CA VAL A 442 9.50 -5.76 -7.98
C VAL A 442 8.65 -5.73 -6.72
N TYR A 443 8.58 -4.59 -6.04
CA TYR A 443 7.82 -4.45 -4.80
C TYR A 443 6.30 -4.48 -5.05
N PRO A 444 5.56 -5.47 -4.47
CA PRO A 444 4.14 -5.69 -4.79
C PRO A 444 3.22 -4.50 -4.51
N ASN A 445 3.46 -3.75 -3.41
CA ASN A 445 2.60 -2.62 -3.05
C ASN A 445 2.74 -1.39 -3.97
N TYR A 446 3.81 -1.34 -4.78
CA TYR A 446 3.97 -0.29 -5.79
C TYR A 446 3.82 -0.79 -7.22
N ALA A 447 3.74 -2.11 -7.41
CA ALA A 447 3.61 -2.70 -8.73
C ALA A 447 2.30 -2.26 -9.41
N ILE A 448 2.38 -1.84 -10.67
CA ILE A 448 1.19 -1.58 -11.48
C ILE A 448 0.44 -2.89 -11.74
N PHE A 449 -0.87 -2.80 -11.90
CA PHE A 449 -1.83 -3.91 -11.88
C PHE A 449 -1.52 -5.10 -12.81
N ASP A 450 -0.79 -4.89 -13.89
CA ASP A 450 -0.41 -5.92 -14.89
C ASP A 450 1.00 -6.47 -14.70
N THR A 451 1.67 -6.15 -13.59
CA THR A 451 2.99 -6.69 -13.26
C THR A 451 2.91 -8.20 -13.07
N PRO A 452 3.71 -9.01 -13.79
CA PRO A 452 3.73 -10.46 -13.62
C PRO A 452 4.16 -10.87 -12.21
N VAL A 453 3.49 -11.86 -11.62
CA VAL A 453 3.83 -12.37 -10.27
C VAL A 453 5.24 -12.97 -10.20
N GLU A 454 5.74 -13.47 -11.30
CA GLU A 454 7.12 -13.95 -11.46
C GLU A 454 8.14 -12.84 -11.22
N SER A 455 7.82 -11.59 -11.61
CA SER A 455 8.65 -10.42 -11.36
C SER A 455 8.68 -9.99 -9.89
N MET A 456 7.69 -10.40 -9.09
CA MET A 456 7.62 -10.10 -7.66
C MET A 456 8.23 -11.21 -6.82
N TYR A 457 7.89 -12.47 -7.13
CA TYR A 457 8.18 -13.61 -6.26
C TYR A 457 9.28 -14.52 -6.78
N GLY A 458 9.75 -14.33 -8.03
CA GLY A 458 10.89 -15.08 -8.59
C GLY A 458 10.83 -16.58 -8.33
N SER A 459 11.88 -17.11 -7.68
CA SER A 459 11.98 -18.53 -7.32
C SER A 459 10.91 -19.03 -6.34
N ASN A 460 10.24 -18.14 -5.61
CA ASN A 460 9.22 -18.51 -4.63
C ASN A 460 7.86 -18.86 -5.27
N VAL A 461 7.62 -18.50 -6.54
CA VAL A 461 6.34 -18.76 -7.23
C VAL A 461 5.92 -20.22 -7.16
N ALA A 462 6.84 -21.16 -7.38
CA ALA A 462 6.52 -22.59 -7.36
C ALA A 462 6.04 -23.05 -5.97
N ARG A 463 6.73 -22.65 -4.88
CA ARG A 463 6.34 -22.95 -3.50
C ARG A 463 5.00 -22.30 -3.14
N LEU A 464 4.79 -21.04 -3.54
CA LEU A 464 3.54 -20.35 -3.30
C LEU A 464 2.34 -21.00 -3.98
N LYS A 465 2.50 -21.48 -5.24
CA LYS A 465 1.47 -22.25 -5.95
C LYS A 465 1.15 -23.57 -5.24
N GLN A 466 2.14 -24.27 -4.69
CA GLN A 466 1.92 -25.48 -3.91
C GLN A 466 1.15 -25.21 -2.61
N ILE A 467 1.54 -24.17 -1.86
CA ILE A 467 0.85 -23.78 -0.63
C ILE A 467 -0.59 -23.37 -0.95
N LYS A 468 -0.80 -22.55 -1.99
CA LYS A 468 -2.13 -22.14 -2.42
C LYS A 468 -3.01 -23.34 -2.77
N ALA A 469 -2.52 -24.29 -3.53
CA ALA A 469 -3.29 -25.49 -3.90
C ALA A 469 -3.70 -26.33 -2.68
N SER A 470 -2.93 -26.29 -1.59
CA SER A 470 -3.26 -26.97 -0.34
C SER A 470 -4.28 -26.20 0.50
N VAL A 471 -4.17 -24.86 0.57
CA VAL A 471 -4.99 -24.02 1.45
C VAL A 471 -6.29 -23.59 0.78
N ASP A 472 -6.28 -23.44 -0.55
CA ASP A 472 -7.39 -22.97 -1.39
C ASP A 472 -7.64 -23.92 -2.57
N PRO A 473 -8.00 -25.20 -2.30
CA PRO A 473 -8.18 -26.20 -3.36
C PRO A 473 -9.31 -25.85 -4.33
N ASP A 474 -10.33 -25.14 -3.88
CA ASP A 474 -11.46 -24.68 -4.69
C ASP A 474 -11.20 -23.33 -5.38
N ASN A 475 -9.99 -22.78 -5.22
CA ASN A 475 -9.52 -21.52 -5.79
C ASN A 475 -10.46 -20.31 -5.51
N VAL A 476 -11.03 -20.26 -4.30
CA VAL A 476 -11.96 -19.22 -3.85
C VAL A 476 -11.33 -17.83 -3.92
N MET A 477 -10.04 -17.73 -3.55
CA MET A 477 -9.33 -16.45 -3.56
C MET A 477 -9.06 -15.92 -4.97
N ALA A 478 -9.25 -16.71 -6.02
CA ALA A 478 -9.22 -16.20 -7.40
C ALA A 478 -10.43 -15.32 -7.74
N LEU A 479 -11.54 -15.45 -7.00
CA LEU A 479 -12.72 -14.59 -7.14
C LEU A 479 -12.48 -13.17 -6.57
N ALA A 480 -11.46 -13.00 -5.71
CA ALA A 480 -11.07 -11.71 -5.17
C ALA A 480 -10.13 -10.95 -6.12
N GLY A 481 -10.08 -9.63 -5.98
CA GLY A 481 -9.10 -8.80 -6.67
C GLY A 481 -7.65 -8.99 -6.19
N GLY A 482 -6.68 -8.35 -6.88
CA GLY A 482 -5.26 -8.39 -6.56
C GLY A 482 -4.43 -9.30 -7.47
N PHE A 483 -3.09 -9.29 -7.28
CA PHE A 483 -2.19 -10.21 -7.98
C PHE A 483 -2.46 -11.65 -7.57
N LYS A 484 -2.53 -12.58 -8.53
CA LYS A 484 -2.88 -13.98 -8.31
C LYS A 484 -1.72 -14.93 -8.59
N ILE A 485 -1.51 -15.84 -7.63
CA ILE A 485 -0.47 -16.87 -7.63
C ILE A 485 -1.06 -18.19 -8.14
#